data_d0421d9cd28dd88798732e2c5c348c96
#
_entry.id   d0421d9cd28dd88798732e2c5c348c96
#
_cell.length_a   1.000
_cell.length_b   1.000
_cell.length_c   1.000
_cell.angle_alpha   90.00
_cell.angle_beta   90.00
_cell.angle_gamma   90.00
#
_symmetry.space_group_name_H-M   'P 1'
#
loop_
_entity.id
_entity.type
_entity.pdbx_description
1 polymer ?
#
loop_
_entity_poly.entity_id
_entity_poly.type
_entity_poly.pdbx_seq_one_letter_code
_entity_poly.pdbx_strand_id
1 'polypeptide(L)'
;PSMESFLLSRRLQQEYNIDRSVFPKLSDAKKGLRLWNNLLQGVLDIDEVPHKHFLAEELQLLFSRGGFTILQLEKIEYSWKTEFNKPPRWLGKPYPWDWMIVVERN
;
A
#
# COMPACT_ATOMS: atom_id res chain seq x y z
N PRO A 1 -3.59 5.31 1.03
CA PRO A 1 -2.71 4.19 1.32
C PRO A 1 -1.47 4.16 0.44
N SER A 2 -0.39 3.63 0.96
CA SER A 2 0.88 3.54 0.26
C SER A 2 1.02 2.20 -0.46
N MET A 3 1.33 2.25 -1.76
CA MET A 3 1.62 1.05 -2.55
C MET A 3 2.93 0.40 -2.11
N GLU A 4 3.94 1.21 -1.77
CA GLU A 4 5.23 0.70 -1.29
C GLU A 4 5.06 -0.05 0.04
N SER A 5 4.22 0.47 0.94
CA SER A 5 3.91 -0.20 2.20
C SER A 5 3.22 -1.55 1.97
N PHE A 6 2.27 -1.60 1.04
CA PHE A 6 1.60 -2.85 0.66
C PHE A 6 2.61 -3.87 0.13
N LEU A 7 3.50 -3.47 -0.76
CA LEU A 7 4.51 -4.36 -1.34
C LEU A 7 5.46 -4.89 -0.27
N LEU A 8 5.87 -4.04 0.67
CA LEU A 8 6.70 -4.46 1.79
C LEU A 8 6.00 -5.52 2.65
N SER A 9 4.73 -5.29 2.98
CA SER A 9 3.94 -6.24 3.77
C SER A 9 3.82 -7.60 3.08
N ARG A 10 3.57 -7.60 1.77
CA ARG A 10 3.51 -8.83 0.98
C ARG A 10 4.84 -9.57 0.96
N ARG A 11 5.92 -8.83 0.79
CA ARG A 11 7.27 -9.39 0.75
C ARG A 11 7.63 -10.05 2.08
N LEU A 12 7.37 -9.35 3.18
CA LEU A 12 7.62 -9.87 4.52
C LEU A 12 6.80 -11.13 4.79
N GLN A 13 5.54 -11.14 4.39
CA GLN A 13 4.69 -12.30 4.55
C GLN A 13 5.25 -13.51 3.82
N GLN A 14 5.69 -13.34 2.58
CA GLN A 14 6.21 -14.45 1.76
C GLN A 14 7.55 -14.97 2.25
N GLU A 15 8.47 -14.07 2.61
CA GLU A 15 9.83 -14.46 3.02
C GLU A 15 9.88 -15.06 4.41
N TYR A 16 9.03 -14.61 5.32
CA TYR A 16 9.08 -14.99 6.73
C TYR A 16 7.85 -15.79 7.17
N ASN A 17 7.00 -16.17 6.23
CA ASN A 17 5.79 -16.97 6.46
C ASN A 17 4.90 -16.39 7.58
N ILE A 18 4.67 -15.07 7.51
CA ILE A 18 3.86 -14.34 8.50
C ILE A 18 2.38 -14.43 8.11
N ASP A 19 1.50 -14.76 9.06
CA ASP A 19 0.06 -14.79 8.85
C ASP A 19 -0.50 -13.40 8.55
N ARG A 20 -1.46 -13.38 7.61
CA ARG A 20 -2.12 -12.15 7.16
C ARG A 20 -3.55 -12.08 7.61
N SER A 21 -3.99 -10.86 7.94
CA SER A 21 -5.39 -10.61 8.27
C SER A 21 -6.21 -10.02 7.13
N VAL A 22 -5.63 -9.38 6.13
CA VAL A 22 -6.36 -8.40 5.29
C VAL A 22 -6.19 -8.56 3.77
N PHE A 23 -5.35 -9.44 3.26
CA PHE A 23 -5.08 -9.47 1.81
C PHE A 23 -5.84 -10.58 1.09
N PRO A 24 -6.33 -10.33 -0.14
CA PRO A 24 -7.06 -11.33 -0.91
C PRO A 24 -6.18 -12.51 -1.31
N LYS A 25 -6.76 -13.70 -1.32
CA LYS A 25 -6.11 -14.90 -1.84
C LYS A 25 -6.26 -14.94 -3.36
N LEU A 26 -5.17 -15.25 -4.05
CA LEU A 26 -5.19 -15.52 -5.49
C LEU A 26 -5.64 -16.98 -5.68
N SER A 27 -6.94 -17.21 -5.89
CA SER A 27 -7.51 -18.54 -5.84
C SER A 27 -7.76 -19.20 -7.21
N ASP A 28 -7.78 -18.43 -8.31
CA ASP A 28 -7.95 -18.97 -9.66
C ASP A 28 -7.32 -18.04 -10.73
N ALA A 29 -7.16 -18.56 -11.96
CA ALA A 29 -6.45 -17.85 -13.03
C ALA A 29 -7.16 -16.57 -13.46
N LYS A 30 -8.49 -16.54 -13.52
CA LYS A 30 -9.26 -15.35 -13.91
C LYS A 30 -9.18 -14.27 -12.85
N LYS A 31 -9.34 -14.64 -11.59
CA LYS A 31 -9.13 -13.72 -10.47
C LYS A 31 -7.69 -13.22 -10.43
N GLY A 32 -6.73 -14.11 -10.65
CA GLY A 32 -5.32 -13.75 -10.67
C GLY A 32 -4.99 -12.70 -11.72
N LEU A 33 -5.52 -12.85 -12.95
CA LEU A 33 -5.30 -11.89 -14.02
C LEU A 33 -5.96 -10.53 -13.71
N ARG A 34 -7.18 -10.53 -13.20
CA ARG A 34 -7.87 -9.29 -12.81
C ARG A 34 -7.12 -8.59 -11.68
N LEU A 35 -6.69 -9.35 -10.68
CA LEU A 35 -5.92 -8.79 -9.56
C LEU A 35 -4.58 -8.25 -10.02
N TRP A 36 -3.91 -8.91 -10.96
CA TRP A 36 -2.67 -8.42 -11.55
C TRP A 36 -2.86 -7.08 -12.26
N ASN A 37 -3.91 -6.97 -13.10
CA ASN A 37 -4.22 -5.73 -13.80
C ASN A 37 -4.58 -4.61 -12.82
N ASN A 38 -5.34 -4.90 -11.77
CA ASN A 38 -5.67 -3.93 -10.73
C ASN A 38 -4.41 -3.50 -9.96
N LEU A 39 -3.54 -4.45 -9.65
CA LEU A 39 -2.27 -4.17 -8.95
C LEU A 39 -1.40 -3.21 -9.75
N LEU A 40 -1.32 -3.37 -11.07
CA LEU A 40 -0.56 -2.45 -11.92
C LEU A 40 -1.11 -1.02 -11.86
N GLN A 41 -2.39 -0.85 -11.57
CA GLN A 41 -3.03 0.44 -11.37
C GLN A 41 -3.04 0.90 -9.91
N GLY A 42 -2.51 0.07 -9.01
CA GLY A 42 -2.53 0.35 -7.58
C GLY A 42 -3.88 0.10 -6.91
N VAL A 43 -4.79 -0.62 -7.57
CA VAL A 43 -6.11 -0.92 -7.02
C VAL A 43 -6.10 -2.29 -6.36
N LEU A 44 -6.44 -2.32 -5.07
CA LEU A 44 -6.46 -3.53 -4.25
C LEU A 44 -7.83 -3.71 -3.63
N ASP A 45 -8.35 -4.93 -3.66
CA ASP A 45 -9.60 -5.27 -2.97
C ASP A 45 -9.30 -5.58 -1.51
N ILE A 46 -9.86 -4.79 -0.61
CA ILE A 46 -9.81 -5.01 0.83
C ILE A 46 -11.24 -5.19 1.30
N ASP A 47 -11.55 -6.38 1.88
CA ASP A 47 -12.91 -6.75 2.28
C ASP A 47 -13.93 -6.54 1.14
N GLU A 48 -13.56 -6.96 -0.06
CA GLU A 48 -14.38 -6.86 -1.28
C GLU A 48 -14.62 -5.42 -1.78
N VAL A 49 -13.91 -4.43 -1.20
CA VAL A 49 -14.00 -3.03 -1.62
C VAL A 49 -12.68 -2.63 -2.29
N PRO A 50 -12.73 -2.11 -3.53
CA PRO A 50 -11.50 -1.66 -4.20
C PRO A 50 -10.94 -0.40 -3.54
N HIS A 51 -9.63 -0.42 -3.27
CA HIS A 51 -8.90 0.70 -2.66
C HIS A 51 -7.71 1.07 -3.54
N LYS A 52 -7.60 2.33 -3.91
CA LYS A 52 -6.44 2.83 -4.65
C LYS A 52 -5.27 3.06 -3.69
N HIS A 53 -4.13 2.46 -4.04
CA HIS A 53 -2.85 2.66 -3.35
C HIS A 53 -1.91 3.43 -4.25
N PHE A 54 -1.15 4.35 -3.69
CA PHE A 54 -0.33 5.28 -4.46
C PHE A 54 1.16 5.06 -4.20
N LEU A 55 1.96 5.14 -5.27
CA LEU A 55 3.40 5.33 -5.15
C LEU A 55 3.68 6.79 -4.79
N ALA A 56 4.75 7.04 -4.03
CA ALA A 56 5.15 8.42 -3.70
C ALA A 56 5.36 9.27 -4.95
N GLU A 57 6.04 8.72 -5.95
CA GLU A 57 6.32 9.43 -7.19
C GLU A 57 5.07 9.62 -8.04
N GLU A 58 4.12 8.69 -7.97
CA GLU A 58 2.82 8.84 -8.62
C GLU A 58 2.05 10.04 -8.05
N LEU A 59 2.05 10.21 -6.72
CA LEU A 59 1.44 11.36 -6.06
C LEU A 59 2.09 12.66 -6.51
N GLN A 60 3.43 12.69 -6.57
CA GLN A 60 4.17 13.87 -7.02
C GLN A 60 3.79 14.25 -8.44
N LEU A 61 3.74 13.27 -9.34
CA LEU A 61 3.37 13.50 -10.73
C LEU A 61 1.93 13.99 -10.84
N LEU A 62 1.01 13.34 -10.14
CA LEU A 62 -0.42 13.64 -10.18
C LEU A 62 -0.69 15.10 -9.78
N PHE A 63 -0.14 15.51 -8.64
CA PHE A 63 -0.37 16.87 -8.13
C PHE A 63 0.39 17.93 -8.92
N SER A 64 1.61 17.64 -9.37
CA SER A 64 2.38 18.57 -10.21
C SER A 64 1.67 18.84 -11.53
N ARG A 65 1.13 17.81 -12.17
CA ARG A 65 0.36 17.96 -13.41
C ARG A 65 -0.99 18.62 -13.19
N GLY A 66 -1.55 18.51 -12.00
CA GLY A 66 -2.82 19.13 -11.63
C GLY A 66 -2.73 20.61 -11.28
N GLY A 67 -1.55 21.22 -11.34
CA GLY A 67 -1.35 22.63 -11.05
C GLY A 67 -1.09 22.93 -9.58
N PHE A 68 -0.49 21.97 -8.85
CA PHE A 68 -0.14 22.13 -7.44
C PHE A 68 1.36 22.06 -7.25
N THR A 69 1.84 22.80 -6.26
CA THR A 69 3.22 22.71 -5.75
C THR A 69 3.20 21.83 -4.50
N ILE A 70 4.05 20.80 -4.48
CA ILE A 70 4.14 19.89 -3.35
C ILE A 70 5.02 20.54 -2.28
N LEU A 71 4.44 20.81 -1.12
CA LEU A 71 5.16 21.40 0.01
C LEU A 71 5.73 20.31 0.92
N GLN A 72 5.03 19.16 1.03
CA GLN A 72 5.39 18.12 1.95
C GLN A 72 4.84 16.78 1.48
N LEU A 73 5.64 15.74 1.57
CA LEU A 73 5.22 14.35 1.33
C LEU A 73 5.85 13.49 2.42
N GLU A 74 5.04 12.95 3.30
CA GLU A 74 5.50 12.23 4.48
C GLU A 74 4.76 10.92 4.66
N LYS A 75 5.37 10.02 5.44
CA LYS A 75 4.76 8.76 5.87
C LYS A 75 3.94 8.99 7.13
N ILE A 76 2.74 8.39 7.16
CA ILE A 76 1.98 8.18 8.40
C ILE A 76 2.12 6.71 8.74
N GLU A 77 2.88 6.40 9.78
CA GLU A 77 3.23 5.03 10.14
C GLU A 77 2.22 4.42 11.11
N TYR A 78 2.05 3.09 10.99
CA TYR A 78 1.16 2.29 11.85
C TYR A 78 1.92 1.15 12.51
N SER A 79 1.26 0.52 13.49
CA SER A 79 1.73 -0.74 14.04
C SER A 79 1.56 -1.88 13.04
N TRP A 80 2.49 -2.84 13.03
CA TRP A 80 2.36 -4.07 12.24
C TRP A 80 1.12 -4.89 12.62
N LYS A 81 0.50 -4.64 13.76
CA LYS A 81 -0.76 -5.27 14.17
C LYS A 81 -1.92 -4.90 13.27
N THR A 82 -1.82 -3.80 12.50
CA THR A 82 -2.83 -3.43 11.51
C THR A 82 -2.75 -4.29 10.25
N GLU A 83 -1.60 -4.89 9.97
CA GLU A 83 -1.34 -5.68 8.77
C GLU A 83 -1.36 -7.19 9.04
N PHE A 84 -0.89 -7.61 10.21
CA PHE A 84 -0.76 -9.01 10.60
C PHE A 84 -1.48 -9.31 11.90
N ASN A 85 -2.09 -10.50 12.01
CA ASN A 85 -2.78 -10.91 13.22
C ASN A 85 -1.83 -11.06 14.41
N LYS A 86 -0.68 -11.68 14.18
CA LYS A 86 0.32 -11.92 15.22
C LYS A 86 1.70 -11.62 14.64
N PRO A 87 2.07 -10.33 14.53
CA PRO A 87 3.40 -10.00 14.02
C PRO A 87 4.47 -10.57 14.95
N PRO A 88 5.57 -11.11 14.40
CA PRO A 88 6.66 -11.61 15.23
C PRO A 88 7.30 -10.47 16.02
N ARG A 89 7.83 -10.78 17.20
CA ARG A 89 8.42 -9.77 18.11
C ARG A 89 9.59 -9.03 17.50
N TRP A 90 10.34 -9.67 16.60
CA TRP A 90 11.48 -9.04 15.94
C TRP A 90 11.08 -8.01 14.87
N LEU A 91 9.81 -8.01 14.45
CA LEU A 91 9.35 -7.13 13.39
C LEU A 91 9.11 -5.72 13.95
N GLY A 92 10.01 -4.82 13.61
CA GLY A 92 9.95 -3.41 13.98
C GLY A 92 9.97 -2.53 12.75
N LYS A 93 10.83 -1.51 12.75
CA LYS A 93 10.98 -0.61 11.60
C LYS A 93 11.60 -1.33 10.40
N PRO A 94 11.20 -0.97 9.18
CA PRO A 94 10.19 0.03 8.84
C PRO A 94 8.77 -0.46 9.15
N TYR A 95 7.91 0.44 9.61
CA TYR A 95 6.50 0.15 9.86
C TYR A 95 5.66 0.33 8.60
N PRO A 96 4.45 -0.26 8.52
CA PRO A 96 3.53 0.02 7.43
C PRO A 96 3.08 1.49 7.48
N TRP A 97 2.75 2.07 6.31
CA TRP A 97 2.46 3.50 6.26
C TRP A 97 1.45 3.85 5.17
N ASP A 98 0.79 5.00 5.37
CA ASP A 98 0.09 5.74 4.33
C ASP A 98 0.91 6.98 3.96
N TRP A 99 0.55 7.59 2.85
CA TRP A 99 1.13 8.87 2.44
C TRP A 99 0.29 10.03 2.94
N MET A 100 0.95 11.05 3.46
CA MET A 100 0.37 12.36 3.72
C MET A 100 1.04 13.35 2.77
N ILE A 101 0.23 14.07 2.00
CA ILE A 101 0.75 15.07 1.07
C ILE A 101 0.11 16.42 1.36
N VAL A 102 0.96 17.45 1.43
CA VAL A 102 0.53 18.83 1.58
C VAL A 102 0.90 19.58 0.31
N VAL A 103 -0.08 20.20 -0.31
CA VAL A 103 0.10 20.88 -1.59
C VAL A 103 -0.44 22.29 -1.52
N GLU A 104 0.09 23.16 -2.39
CA GLU A 104 -0.37 24.54 -2.58
C GLU A 104 -0.80 24.68 -4.03
N ARG A 105 -1.95 25.31 -4.23
CA ARG A 105 -2.46 25.58 -5.58
C ARG A 105 -1.61 26.69 -6.23
N ASN A 106 -1.14 26.43 -7.43
CA ASN A 106 -0.39 27.41 -8.21
C ASN A 106 -1.28 28.54 -8.75
#